data_65c80ee6e6fe2433983f740ea36ad6af
#
_entry.id   65c80ee6e6fe2433983f740ea36ad6af
#
_cell.length_a   1.000
_cell.length_b   1.000
_cell.length_c   1.000
_cell.angle_alpha   90.00
_cell.angle_beta   90.00
_cell.angle_gamma   90.00
#
_symmetry.space_group_name_H-M   'P 1'
#
loop_
_entity.id
_entity.type
_entity.pdbx_description
1 polymer ?
#
loop_
_entity_poly.entity_id
_entity_poly.type
_entity_poly.pdbx_seq_one_letter_code
_entity_poly.pdbx_strand_id
1 'polypeptide(L)'
;MQTVLLYDIDGTLVTTAGAARQALLDVAMARFGDISGFDFGFGGMTDRGILRRGLHAVGVELDEALFTAVLDDYLGCLAGCLQRAAVHKLLPGAEAMVHASVGWAGVANGLGTGNIEAGARLKLAKFSVDALLPFGGFGCDAE
;
A
#
# COMPACT_ATOMS: atom_id res chain seq x y z
N MET A 1 28.13 13.87 -0.56
CA MET A 1 27.37 12.72 -0.01
C MET A 1 25.91 12.93 -0.38
N GLN A 2 25.26 11.95 -0.96
CA GLN A 2 23.83 12.03 -1.32
C GLN A 2 23.03 11.21 -0.31
N THR A 3 21.97 11.81 0.23
CA THR A 3 21.07 11.17 1.18
C THR A 3 19.77 10.80 0.46
N VAL A 4 19.28 9.59 0.68
CA VAL A 4 17.96 9.18 0.22
C VAL A 4 17.01 9.15 1.42
N LEU A 5 15.89 9.85 1.29
CA LEU A 5 14.83 9.88 2.28
C LEU A 5 13.65 9.09 1.75
N LEU A 6 13.30 7.99 2.40
CA LEU A 6 12.18 7.14 2.00
C LEU A 6 11.01 7.33 2.98
N TYR A 7 9.83 7.58 2.43
CA TYR A 7 8.59 7.72 3.18
C TYR A 7 7.74 6.46 3.05
N ASP A 8 7.31 5.91 4.17
CA ASP A 8 6.23 4.92 4.18
C ASP A 8 4.87 5.59 3.98
N ILE A 9 3.87 4.81 3.57
CA ILE A 9 2.55 5.33 3.19
C ILE A 9 1.56 5.18 4.33
N ASP A 10 1.19 3.95 4.66
CA ASP A 10 0.11 3.67 5.61
C ASP A 10 0.52 3.99 7.05
N GLY A 11 -0.15 4.95 7.67
CA GLY A 11 0.17 5.40 9.03
C GLY A 11 1.37 6.36 9.11
N THR A 12 1.99 6.72 7.98
CA THR A 12 3.07 7.71 7.89
C THR A 12 2.64 8.90 7.03
N LEU A 13 2.42 8.70 5.74
CA LEU A 13 1.91 9.77 4.86
C LEU A 13 0.40 9.88 4.91
N VAL A 14 -0.32 8.76 4.83
CA VAL A 14 -1.79 8.75 4.73
C VAL A 14 -2.44 7.82 5.74
N THR A 15 -3.72 8.11 6.01
CA THR A 15 -4.66 7.14 6.57
C THR A 15 -5.84 6.97 5.65
N THR A 16 -6.26 5.71 5.46
CA THR A 16 -7.48 5.32 4.72
C THR A 16 -8.56 4.78 5.66
N ALA A 17 -8.31 4.86 6.98
CA ALA A 17 -9.19 4.31 8.02
C ALA A 17 -9.63 2.85 7.75
N GLY A 18 -8.72 2.03 7.23
CA GLY A 18 -8.98 0.61 6.96
C GLY A 18 -9.55 0.29 5.57
N ALA A 19 -9.82 1.29 4.73
CA ALA A 19 -10.40 1.04 3.40
C ALA A 19 -9.51 0.12 2.53
N ALA A 20 -8.19 0.27 2.61
CA ALA A 20 -7.27 -0.60 1.87
C ALA A 20 -7.29 -2.06 2.39
N ARG A 21 -7.35 -2.24 3.72
CA ARG A 21 -7.54 -3.56 4.32
C ARG A 21 -8.86 -4.18 3.86
N GLN A 22 -9.94 -3.42 3.89
CA GLN A 22 -11.27 -3.89 3.48
C GLN A 22 -11.28 -4.32 2.02
N ALA A 23 -10.66 -3.55 1.14
CA ALA A 23 -10.56 -3.90 -0.28
C ALA A 23 -9.89 -5.27 -0.50
N LEU A 24 -8.82 -5.55 0.22
CA LEU A 24 -8.13 -6.84 0.14
C LEU A 24 -8.98 -7.99 0.68
N LEU A 25 -9.69 -7.78 1.79
CA LEU A 25 -10.59 -8.77 2.36
C LEU A 25 -11.79 -9.05 1.46
N ASP A 26 -12.35 -8.03 0.82
CA ASP A 26 -13.46 -8.17 -0.12
C ASP A 26 -13.05 -9.03 -1.33
N VAL A 27 -11.87 -8.80 -1.87
CA VAL A 27 -11.31 -9.61 -2.96
C VAL A 27 -11.04 -11.05 -2.51
N ALA A 28 -10.44 -11.23 -1.34
CA ALA A 28 -10.20 -12.57 -0.79
C ALA A 28 -11.51 -13.35 -0.57
N MET A 29 -12.53 -12.70 -0.01
CA MET A 29 -13.85 -13.29 0.18
C MET A 29 -14.50 -13.66 -1.16
N ALA A 30 -14.45 -12.76 -2.14
CA ALA A 30 -15.07 -12.99 -3.47
C ALA A 30 -14.41 -14.16 -4.21
N ARG A 31 -13.08 -14.32 -4.09
CA ARG A 31 -12.35 -15.37 -4.81
C ARG A 31 -12.32 -16.72 -4.08
N PHE A 32 -12.21 -16.70 -2.76
CA PHE A 32 -11.92 -17.91 -1.98
C PHE A 32 -13.07 -18.31 -1.04
N GLY A 33 -14.02 -17.40 -0.78
CA GLY A 33 -15.17 -17.67 0.10
C GLY A 33 -14.82 -17.75 1.59
N ASP A 34 -13.55 -17.57 1.96
CA ASP A 34 -13.07 -17.66 3.34
C ASP A 34 -11.96 -16.62 3.57
N ILE A 35 -12.12 -15.80 4.60
CA ILE A 35 -11.15 -14.80 5.05
C ILE A 35 -10.67 -15.04 6.47
N SER A 36 -10.99 -16.18 7.09
CA SER A 36 -10.58 -16.49 8.48
C SER A 36 -9.07 -16.48 8.65
N GLY A 37 -8.33 -16.78 7.59
CA GLY A 37 -6.87 -16.72 7.58
C GLY A 37 -6.27 -15.32 7.69
N PHE A 38 -7.08 -14.26 7.54
CA PHE A 38 -6.62 -12.87 7.58
C PHE A 38 -6.87 -12.18 8.93
N ASP A 39 -7.12 -12.93 9.99
CA ASP A 39 -7.28 -12.38 11.34
C ASP A 39 -5.94 -12.06 12.00
N PHE A 40 -5.23 -11.08 11.43
CA PHE A 40 -3.98 -10.53 11.94
C PHE A 40 -3.80 -9.08 11.53
N GLY A 41 -2.85 -8.36 12.16
CA GLY A 41 -2.47 -7.00 11.79
C GLY A 41 -1.65 -6.99 10.50
N PHE A 42 -1.95 -6.07 9.57
CA PHE A 42 -1.22 -5.92 8.30
C PHE A 42 -0.01 -4.97 8.41
N GLY A 43 0.09 -4.22 9.51
CA GLY A 43 1.16 -3.23 9.70
C GLY A 43 2.56 -3.83 9.57
N GLY A 44 3.44 -3.16 8.83
CA GLY A 44 4.82 -3.60 8.60
C GLY A 44 5.00 -4.78 7.66
N MET A 45 3.93 -5.25 7.02
CA MET A 45 3.98 -6.36 6.05
C MET A 45 3.88 -5.84 4.62
N THR A 46 4.41 -6.63 3.67
CA THR A 46 4.17 -6.42 2.24
C THR A 46 2.80 -6.95 1.83
N ASP A 47 2.21 -6.42 0.76
CA ASP A 47 0.93 -6.92 0.24
C ASP A 47 1.04 -8.42 -0.11
N ARG A 48 2.17 -8.84 -0.70
CA ARG A 48 2.45 -10.26 -0.98
C ARG A 48 2.52 -11.10 0.30
N GLY A 49 3.21 -10.61 1.33
CA GLY A 49 3.33 -11.30 2.61
C GLY A 49 1.98 -11.47 3.31
N ILE A 50 1.11 -10.45 3.23
CA ILE A 50 -0.26 -10.51 3.75
C ILE A 50 -1.07 -11.59 3.03
N LEU A 51 -1.06 -11.57 1.69
CA LEU A 51 -1.77 -12.55 0.87
C LEU A 51 -1.25 -13.97 1.11
N ARG A 52 0.07 -14.17 1.07
CA ARG A 52 0.69 -15.48 1.34
C ARG A 52 0.26 -16.05 2.68
N ARG A 53 0.36 -15.24 3.74
CA ARG A 53 -0.02 -15.67 5.10
C ARG A 53 -1.50 -15.99 5.22
N GLY A 54 -2.36 -15.09 4.74
CA GLY A 54 -3.81 -15.26 4.86
C GLY A 54 -4.34 -16.45 4.07
N LEU A 55 -3.88 -16.62 2.82
CA LEU A 55 -4.29 -17.71 1.94
C LEU A 55 -3.76 -19.06 2.41
N HIS A 56 -2.49 -19.12 2.85
CA HIS A 56 -1.92 -20.36 3.40
C HIS A 56 -2.73 -20.87 4.60
N ALA A 57 -3.20 -19.98 5.45
CA ALA A 57 -4.01 -20.36 6.64
C ALA A 57 -5.38 -20.96 6.27
N VAL A 58 -5.90 -20.69 5.08
CA VAL A 58 -7.13 -21.31 4.54
C VAL A 58 -6.85 -22.39 3.49
N GLY A 59 -5.62 -22.89 3.43
CA GLY A 59 -5.21 -24.01 2.56
C GLY A 59 -4.99 -23.65 1.09
N VAL A 60 -4.80 -22.37 0.77
CA VAL A 60 -4.53 -21.90 -0.60
C VAL A 60 -3.06 -21.49 -0.72
N GLU A 61 -2.34 -22.12 -1.65
CA GLU A 61 -0.96 -21.75 -1.99
C GLU A 61 -0.95 -20.59 -3.00
N LEU A 62 -0.17 -19.57 -2.71
CA LEU A 62 -0.04 -18.37 -3.54
C LEU A 62 1.13 -18.54 -4.52
N ASP A 63 0.83 -18.88 -5.77
CA ASP A 63 1.77 -18.82 -6.88
C ASP A 63 1.74 -17.47 -7.61
N GLU A 64 2.65 -17.24 -8.55
CA GLU A 64 2.77 -15.96 -9.27
C GLU A 64 1.53 -15.63 -10.12
N ALA A 65 0.90 -16.62 -10.74
CA ALA A 65 -0.29 -16.40 -11.55
C ALA A 65 -1.48 -15.99 -10.68
N LEU A 66 -1.66 -16.67 -9.55
CA LEU A 66 -2.70 -16.34 -8.58
C LEU A 66 -2.44 -14.97 -7.93
N PHE A 67 -1.18 -14.69 -7.58
CA PHE A 67 -0.79 -13.39 -7.03
C PHE A 67 -1.16 -12.26 -7.98
N THR A 68 -0.77 -12.35 -9.25
CA THR A 68 -1.10 -11.35 -10.27
C THR A 68 -2.61 -11.16 -10.39
N ALA A 69 -3.37 -12.25 -10.48
CA ALA A 69 -4.82 -12.18 -10.62
C ALA A 69 -5.52 -11.55 -9.39
N VAL A 70 -5.05 -11.86 -8.18
CA VAL A 70 -5.57 -11.25 -6.94
C VAL A 70 -5.23 -9.77 -6.87
N LEU A 71 -4.02 -9.39 -7.32
CA LEU A 71 -3.61 -7.98 -7.35
C LEU A 71 -4.45 -7.15 -8.32
N ASP A 72 -4.76 -7.66 -9.50
CA ASP A 72 -5.60 -6.95 -10.47
C ASP A 72 -6.98 -6.67 -9.88
N ASP A 73 -7.60 -7.67 -9.24
CA ASP A 73 -8.87 -7.48 -8.55
C ASP A 73 -8.76 -6.51 -7.37
N TYR A 74 -7.66 -6.62 -6.59
CA TYR A 74 -7.42 -5.74 -5.46
C TYR A 74 -7.29 -4.27 -5.89
N LEU A 75 -6.54 -3.98 -6.95
CA LEU A 75 -6.39 -2.62 -7.47
C LEU A 75 -7.73 -2.03 -7.93
N GLY A 76 -8.55 -2.83 -8.63
CA GLY A 76 -9.89 -2.43 -9.02
C GLY A 76 -10.79 -2.13 -7.82
N CYS A 77 -10.77 -2.99 -6.81
CA CYS A 77 -11.53 -2.81 -5.58
C CYS A 77 -11.02 -1.61 -4.76
N LEU A 78 -9.69 -1.46 -4.61
CA LEU A 78 -9.05 -0.40 -3.85
C LEU A 78 -9.46 0.99 -4.34
N ALA A 79 -9.43 1.22 -5.65
CA ALA A 79 -9.83 2.50 -6.23
C ALA A 79 -11.25 2.91 -5.78
N GLY A 80 -12.20 1.98 -5.87
CA GLY A 80 -13.57 2.20 -5.42
C GLY A 80 -13.69 2.39 -3.90
N CYS A 81 -12.95 1.61 -3.12
CA CYS A 81 -12.95 1.72 -1.66
C CYS A 81 -12.38 3.07 -1.19
N LEU A 82 -11.30 3.56 -1.82
CA LEU A 82 -10.72 4.85 -1.50
C LEU A 82 -11.66 6.02 -1.82
N GLN A 83 -12.43 5.92 -2.92
CA GLN A 83 -13.42 6.94 -3.27
C GLN A 83 -14.58 7.00 -2.27
N ARG A 84 -14.99 5.87 -1.72
CA ARG A 84 -16.09 5.76 -0.74
C ARG A 84 -15.62 5.88 0.71
N ALA A 85 -14.31 5.88 0.96
CA ALA A 85 -13.76 5.93 2.31
C ALA A 85 -14.20 7.20 3.05
N ALA A 86 -14.74 7.04 4.25
CA ALA A 86 -15.10 8.16 5.12
C ALA A 86 -13.88 9.00 5.49
N VAL A 87 -12.71 8.37 5.56
CA VAL A 87 -11.43 9.02 5.82
C VAL A 87 -10.39 8.51 4.84
N HIS A 88 -9.91 9.40 3.99
CA HIS A 88 -8.73 9.21 3.15
C HIS A 88 -8.01 10.55 3.07
N LYS A 89 -7.01 10.75 3.91
CA LYS A 89 -6.32 12.04 4.09
C LYS A 89 -4.84 11.85 4.41
N LEU A 90 -4.06 12.90 4.15
CA LEU A 90 -2.70 13.01 4.68
C LEU A 90 -2.73 13.12 6.20
N LEU A 91 -1.73 12.53 6.84
CA LEU A 91 -1.52 12.67 8.27
C LEU A 91 -0.95 14.06 8.60
N PRO A 92 -1.20 14.57 9.82
CA PRO A 92 -0.67 15.88 10.22
C PRO A 92 0.83 15.98 10.02
N GLY A 93 1.28 17.02 9.33
CA GLY A 93 2.70 17.29 9.07
C GLY A 93 3.30 16.53 7.87
N ALA A 94 2.63 15.52 7.33
CA ALA A 94 3.16 14.71 6.20
C ALA A 94 3.43 15.58 4.96
N GLU A 95 2.46 16.39 4.55
CA GLU A 95 2.60 17.27 3.40
C GLU A 95 3.73 18.31 3.60
N ALA A 96 3.75 18.96 4.77
CA ALA A 96 4.76 19.95 5.08
C ALA A 96 6.17 19.36 5.08
N MET A 97 6.33 18.14 5.62
CA MET A 97 7.62 17.46 5.66
C MET A 97 8.12 17.08 4.26
N VAL A 98 7.26 16.52 3.40
CA VAL A 98 7.63 16.18 2.02
C VAL A 98 8.03 17.44 1.25
N HIS A 99 7.24 18.51 1.31
CA HIS A 99 7.56 19.77 0.64
C HIS A 99 8.87 20.39 1.16
N ALA A 100 9.12 20.36 2.44
CA ALA A 100 10.35 20.88 3.02
C ALA A 100 11.59 20.09 2.56
N SER A 101 11.51 18.76 2.57
CA SER A 101 12.64 17.89 2.25
C SER A 101 13.04 17.94 0.77
N VAL A 102 12.14 18.27 -0.14
CA VAL A 102 12.47 18.49 -1.57
C VAL A 102 13.46 19.61 -1.77
N GLY A 103 13.44 20.61 -0.90
CA GLY A 103 14.39 21.74 -0.94
C GLY A 103 15.74 21.48 -0.30
N TRP A 104 15.97 20.33 0.32
CA TRP A 104 17.21 20.06 1.04
C TRP A 104 18.34 19.66 0.07
N ALA A 105 19.48 20.36 0.16
CA ALA A 105 20.62 20.09 -0.69
C ALA A 105 21.16 18.67 -0.48
N GLY A 106 21.35 17.92 -1.55
CA GLY A 106 21.89 16.57 -1.53
C GLY A 106 20.92 15.50 -1.01
N VAL A 107 19.63 15.80 -0.92
CA VAL A 107 18.56 14.85 -0.53
C VAL A 107 17.70 14.50 -1.73
N ALA A 108 17.50 13.21 -1.95
CA ALA A 108 16.53 12.66 -2.89
C ALA A 108 15.37 12.02 -2.10
N ASN A 109 14.13 12.29 -2.51
CA ASN A 109 12.94 11.82 -1.81
C ASN A 109 12.22 10.74 -2.61
N GLY A 110 11.83 9.66 -1.94
CA GLY A 110 11.11 8.54 -2.53
C GLY A 110 10.18 7.85 -1.55
N LEU A 111 9.56 6.76 -2.00
CA LEU A 111 8.71 5.90 -1.20
C LEU A 111 9.47 4.66 -0.69
N GLY A 112 9.15 4.21 0.52
CA GLY A 112 9.62 2.92 1.07
C GLY A 112 8.44 2.25 1.74
N THR A 113 7.78 1.31 1.07
CA THR A 113 6.50 0.78 1.53
C THR A 113 6.33 -0.70 1.23
N GLY A 114 5.60 -1.41 2.09
CA GLY A 114 5.17 -2.79 1.85
C GLY A 114 4.06 -2.93 0.79
N ASN A 115 3.48 -1.80 0.34
CA ASN A 115 2.50 -1.81 -0.75
C ASN A 115 3.16 -2.17 -2.09
N ILE A 116 2.39 -2.81 -2.98
CA ILE A 116 2.77 -2.83 -4.40
C ILE A 116 2.70 -1.41 -4.98
N GLU A 117 3.54 -1.09 -5.96
CA GLU A 117 3.65 0.28 -6.49
C GLU A 117 2.31 0.85 -6.93
N ALA A 118 1.52 0.12 -7.72
CA ALA A 118 0.22 0.60 -8.20
C ALA A 118 -0.74 0.91 -7.04
N GLY A 119 -0.76 0.10 -5.97
CA GLY A 119 -1.57 0.35 -4.77
C GLY A 119 -1.09 1.57 -4.00
N ALA A 120 0.23 1.74 -3.87
CA ALA A 120 0.87 2.92 -3.29
C ALA A 120 0.45 4.20 -4.01
N ARG A 121 0.58 4.21 -5.35
CA ARG A 121 0.19 5.35 -6.19
C ARG A 121 -1.29 5.67 -6.11
N LEU A 122 -2.18 4.66 -6.09
CA LEU A 122 -3.62 4.89 -5.90
C LEU A 122 -3.93 5.59 -4.57
N LYS A 123 -3.26 5.21 -3.48
CA LYS A 123 -3.45 5.86 -2.17
C LYS A 123 -3.00 7.31 -2.16
N LEU A 124 -2.00 7.67 -2.98
CA LEU A 124 -1.44 9.02 -3.03
C LEU A 124 -2.03 9.90 -4.15
N ALA A 125 -2.70 9.31 -5.14
CA ALA A 125 -3.09 9.96 -6.41
C ALA A 125 -3.85 11.30 -6.28
N LYS A 126 -4.60 11.50 -5.21
CA LYS A 126 -5.32 12.76 -4.97
C LYS A 126 -4.50 13.84 -4.25
N PHE A 127 -3.28 13.51 -3.82
CA PHE A 127 -2.43 14.41 -3.04
C PHE A 127 -1.24 14.90 -3.87
N SER A 128 -0.87 16.16 -3.66
CA SER A 128 0.27 16.79 -4.36
C SER A 128 1.61 16.13 -4.08
N VAL A 129 1.74 15.44 -2.95
CA VAL A 129 2.99 14.79 -2.51
C VAL A 129 3.41 13.63 -3.40
N ASP A 130 2.50 12.97 -4.13
CA ASP A 130 2.83 11.85 -5.01
C ASP A 130 3.87 12.24 -6.09
N ALA A 131 3.69 13.39 -6.72
CA ALA A 131 4.61 13.89 -7.74
C ALA A 131 6.00 14.25 -7.18
N LEU A 132 6.12 14.45 -5.87
CA LEU A 132 7.37 14.78 -5.18
C LEU A 132 8.17 13.54 -4.75
N LEU A 133 7.60 12.35 -4.90
CA LEU A 133 8.17 11.06 -4.50
C LEU A 133 8.27 10.11 -5.73
N PRO A 134 9.12 10.45 -6.73
CA PRO A 134 9.06 9.82 -8.06
C PRO A 134 9.63 8.40 -8.12
N PHE A 135 10.34 7.94 -7.11
CA PHE A 135 10.92 6.60 -7.04
C PHE A 135 10.63 5.94 -5.69
N GLY A 136 10.92 4.66 -5.56
CA GLY A 136 10.76 3.97 -4.27
C GLY A 136 11.21 2.53 -4.29
N GLY A 137 11.12 1.90 -3.12
CA GLY A 137 11.13 0.46 -2.91
C GLY A 137 9.74 0.02 -2.48
N PHE A 138 9.21 -0.99 -3.15
CA PHE A 138 7.85 -1.47 -3.00
C PHE A 138 7.82 -2.94 -2.58
N GLY A 139 6.71 -3.39 -2.01
CA GLY A 139 6.56 -4.74 -1.50
C GLY A 139 6.65 -5.86 -2.55
N CYS A 140 6.76 -5.55 -3.82
CA CYS A 140 6.96 -6.50 -4.92
C CYS A 140 8.41 -6.54 -5.46
N ASP A 141 9.31 -5.67 -4.97
CA ASP A 141 10.65 -5.50 -5.57
C ASP A 141 11.67 -6.55 -5.11
N ALA A 142 11.43 -7.24 -4.01
CA ALA A 142 12.42 -8.07 -3.33
C ALA A 142 11.95 -9.47 -2.91
N GLU A 143 10.86 -9.97 -3.43
CA GLU A 143 10.32 -11.30 -3.08
C GLU A 143 10.23 -12.26 -4.25
#